data_9fd114eabaf4cc69097e3928f3000146
#
_entry.id   9fd114eabaf4cc69097e3928f3000146
#
_cell.length_a   1.000
_cell.length_b   1.000
_cell.length_c   1.000
_cell.angle_alpha   90.00
_cell.angle_beta   90.00
_cell.angle_gamma   90.00
#
_symmetry.space_group_name_H-M   'P 1'
#
loop_
_entity.id
_entity.type
_entity.pdbx_description
1 polymer ?
#
loop_
_entity_poly.entity_id
_entity_poly.type
_entity_poly.pdbx_seq_one_letter_code
_entity_poly.pdbx_strand_id
1 'polypeptide(L)'
;MKKITYLLILTTMCFFSCEKEEIEGPSLNDLFGQLSIIEDFRVVGDSASFTNGSVYFTAEFSKIVDWKITITGLSSGGKKIIAGKSNKINAANSMWGGEVSYLPFFVNESCAVRLTFDAHPDTINDFLIITEAKTYGNGSEVIIADFEAGWNPNFGEFFNSGMVRKI
;
A
#
# COMPACT_ATOMS: atom_id res chain seq x y z
N MET A 1 62.51 -34.84 10.25
CA MET A 1 62.24 -33.72 9.32
C MET A 1 61.24 -34.06 8.23
N LYS A 2 61.32 -35.18 7.54
CA LYS A 2 60.36 -35.54 6.45
C LYS A 2 58.88 -35.59 6.86
N LYS A 3 58.54 -36.02 8.10
CA LYS A 3 57.12 -36.07 8.58
C LYS A 3 56.50 -34.67 8.75
N ILE A 4 57.28 -33.68 9.14
CA ILE A 4 56.81 -32.28 9.31
C ILE A 4 56.51 -31.64 7.95
N THR A 5 57.30 -31.95 6.92
CA THR A 5 57.11 -31.48 5.56
C THR A 5 55.79 -31.98 4.95
N TYR A 6 55.44 -33.22 5.17
CA TYR A 6 54.14 -33.78 4.71
C TYR A 6 52.95 -33.17 5.42
N LEU A 7 53.07 -32.89 6.72
CA LEU A 7 52.03 -32.21 7.48
C LEU A 7 51.77 -30.80 6.96
N LEU A 8 52.82 -30.07 6.62
CA LEU A 8 52.75 -28.71 6.12
C LEU A 8 52.13 -28.65 4.71
N ILE A 9 52.43 -29.61 3.84
CA ILE A 9 51.83 -29.73 2.50
C ILE A 9 50.35 -30.09 2.60
N LEU A 10 49.96 -30.97 3.50
CA LEU A 10 48.56 -31.34 3.69
C LEU A 10 47.71 -30.19 4.21
N THR A 11 48.25 -29.35 5.11
CA THR A 11 47.56 -28.15 5.61
C THR A 11 47.37 -27.09 4.53
N THR A 12 48.34 -26.92 3.62
CA THR A 12 48.26 -25.95 2.54
C THR A 12 47.19 -26.32 1.50
N MET A 13 46.93 -27.61 1.27
CA MET A 13 45.89 -28.06 0.34
C MET A 13 44.44 -27.80 0.85
N CYS A 14 44.26 -27.69 2.17
CA CYS A 14 42.94 -27.40 2.74
C CYS A 14 42.47 -25.98 2.56
N PHE A 15 43.35 -25.03 2.21
CA PHE A 15 42.98 -23.63 1.99
C PHE A 15 42.54 -23.31 0.56
N PHE A 16 42.63 -24.25 -0.38
CA PHE A 16 42.08 -24.08 -1.75
C PHE A 16 40.68 -24.67 -1.91
N SER A 17 39.93 -24.81 -0.82
CA SER A 17 38.59 -25.37 -0.86
C SER A 17 37.58 -24.24 -1.16
N CYS A 18 37.00 -24.34 -2.33
CA CYS A 18 35.75 -23.73 -2.77
C CYS A 18 35.66 -22.20 -2.71
N GLU A 19 36.09 -21.54 -3.78
CA GLU A 19 35.28 -20.43 -4.29
C GLU A 19 33.94 -21.01 -4.70
N LYS A 20 32.91 -20.69 -3.92
CA LYS A 20 31.53 -20.94 -4.28
C LYS A 20 31.24 -20.01 -5.45
N GLU A 21 31.34 -20.51 -6.69
CA GLU A 21 30.79 -19.79 -7.82
C GLU A 21 29.29 -19.65 -7.53
N GLU A 22 28.89 -18.48 -7.05
CA GLU A 22 27.47 -18.12 -7.09
C GLU A 22 27.12 -18.06 -8.57
N ILE A 23 26.40 -19.07 -9.02
CA ILE A 23 25.78 -19.04 -10.35
C ILE A 23 24.70 -17.97 -10.24
N GLU A 24 25.08 -16.71 -10.44
CA GLU A 24 24.14 -15.63 -10.68
C GLU A 24 23.46 -15.97 -12.01
N GLY A 25 22.24 -16.50 -11.92
CA GLY A 25 21.37 -16.61 -13.10
C GLY A 25 21.19 -15.20 -13.72
N PRO A 26 20.79 -15.13 -14.98
CA PRO A 26 20.54 -13.84 -15.61
C PRO A 26 19.57 -13.05 -14.75
N SER A 27 19.86 -11.76 -14.53
CA SER A 27 19.02 -10.91 -13.72
C SER A 27 17.60 -10.84 -14.35
N LEU A 28 16.59 -10.62 -13.52
CA LEU A 28 15.23 -10.42 -14.04
C LEU A 28 15.16 -9.28 -15.06
N ASN A 29 16.03 -8.28 -14.92
CA ASN A 29 16.15 -7.18 -15.88
C ASN A 29 16.73 -7.65 -17.23
N ASP A 30 17.68 -8.59 -17.22
CA ASP A 30 18.25 -9.15 -18.45
C ASP A 30 17.24 -10.04 -19.18
N LEU A 31 16.39 -10.75 -18.45
CA LEU A 31 15.37 -11.64 -19.02
C LEU A 31 14.13 -10.88 -19.50
N PHE A 32 13.69 -9.83 -18.77
CA PHE A 32 12.42 -9.15 -19.00
C PHE A 32 12.57 -7.69 -19.44
N GLY A 33 13.80 -7.20 -19.57
CA GLY A 33 14.11 -5.80 -19.83
C GLY A 33 13.89 -4.90 -18.60
N GLN A 34 14.41 -3.69 -18.66
CA GLN A 34 14.21 -2.69 -17.62
C GLN A 34 12.77 -2.16 -17.66
N LEU A 35 12.18 -1.92 -16.47
CA LEU A 35 10.89 -1.22 -16.40
C LEU A 35 11.07 0.21 -16.92
N SER A 36 10.26 0.62 -17.85
CA SER A 36 10.17 2.01 -18.30
C SER A 36 8.72 2.50 -18.23
N ILE A 37 8.57 3.79 -17.95
CA ILE A 37 7.28 4.47 -17.92
C ILE A 37 7.03 4.98 -19.33
N ILE A 38 5.91 4.56 -19.94
CA ILE A 38 5.46 4.97 -21.27
C ILE A 38 4.54 6.19 -21.16
N GLU A 39 3.60 6.16 -20.21
CA GLU A 39 2.75 7.28 -19.83
C GLU A 39 2.96 7.57 -18.34
N ASP A 40 3.22 8.84 -18.02
CA ASP A 40 3.46 9.29 -16.66
C ASP A 40 2.26 9.01 -15.75
N PHE A 41 2.56 8.63 -14.51
CA PHE A 41 1.54 8.51 -13.48
C PHE A 41 0.96 9.86 -13.14
N ARG A 42 -0.36 9.97 -13.12
CA ARG A 42 -1.08 11.15 -12.70
C ARG A 42 -2.47 10.83 -12.18
N VAL A 43 -2.96 11.72 -11.33
CA VAL A 43 -4.36 11.78 -10.94
C VAL A 43 -5.15 12.42 -12.08
N VAL A 44 -6.26 11.84 -12.48
CA VAL A 44 -7.17 12.47 -13.43
C VAL A 44 -8.19 13.30 -12.67
N GLY A 45 -8.04 14.64 -12.80
CA GLY A 45 -8.75 15.65 -12.02
C GLY A 45 -7.89 16.15 -10.85
N ASP A 46 -7.58 17.45 -10.84
CA ASP A 46 -6.75 18.08 -9.78
C ASP A 46 -7.47 18.15 -8.44
N SER A 47 -8.78 17.96 -8.43
CA SER A 47 -9.63 17.99 -7.23
C SER A 47 -10.72 16.93 -7.28
N ALA A 48 -11.06 16.41 -6.11
CA ALA A 48 -12.07 15.40 -5.93
C ALA A 48 -13.23 15.89 -5.07
N SER A 49 -14.45 15.80 -5.61
CA SER A 49 -15.69 15.86 -4.85
C SER A 49 -16.26 14.44 -4.79
N PHE A 50 -16.33 13.86 -3.61
CA PHE A 50 -16.83 12.52 -3.39
C PHE A 50 -18.29 12.46 -2.97
N THR A 51 -18.99 13.58 -2.94
CA THR A 51 -20.44 13.61 -2.74
C THR A 51 -21.17 12.95 -3.89
N ASN A 52 -20.71 13.18 -5.13
CA ASN A 52 -21.34 12.63 -6.34
C ASN A 52 -20.33 12.14 -7.39
N GLY A 53 -19.04 12.05 -7.04
CA GLY A 53 -17.98 11.77 -7.98
C GLY A 53 -16.98 10.73 -7.52
N SER A 54 -16.08 10.41 -8.43
CA SER A 54 -14.91 9.58 -8.19
C SER A 54 -13.74 10.12 -8.99
N VAL A 55 -12.53 9.81 -8.56
CA VAL A 55 -11.29 10.06 -9.31
C VAL A 55 -10.70 8.73 -9.74
N TYR A 56 -9.82 8.78 -10.71
CA TYR A 56 -9.03 7.62 -11.11
C TYR A 56 -7.61 8.06 -11.47
N PHE A 57 -6.73 7.09 -11.63
CA PHE A 57 -5.34 7.32 -11.92
C PHE A 57 -4.99 6.76 -13.29
N THR A 58 -3.97 7.33 -13.93
CA THR A 58 -3.45 6.82 -15.20
C THR A 58 -1.96 6.63 -15.12
N ALA A 59 -1.46 5.58 -15.75
CA ALA A 59 -0.06 5.32 -16.06
C ALA A 59 0.02 4.21 -17.09
N GLU A 60 1.12 4.16 -17.87
CA GLU A 60 1.43 3.03 -18.73
C GLU A 60 2.90 2.62 -18.60
N PHE A 61 3.14 1.34 -18.53
CA PHE A 61 4.45 0.72 -18.31
C PHE A 61 4.84 -0.18 -19.48
N SER A 62 6.13 -0.35 -19.71
CA SER A 62 6.67 -1.21 -20.77
C SER A 62 6.37 -2.70 -20.57
N LYS A 63 6.00 -3.10 -19.35
CA LYS A 63 5.67 -4.50 -19.01
C LYS A 63 4.62 -4.58 -17.91
N ILE A 64 4.04 -5.77 -17.74
CA ILE A 64 3.11 -6.04 -16.63
C ILE A 64 3.90 -6.04 -15.33
N VAL A 65 3.44 -5.25 -14.36
CA VAL A 65 4.02 -5.11 -13.02
C VAL A 65 2.94 -5.19 -11.95
N ASP A 66 3.33 -5.63 -10.77
CA ASP A 66 2.51 -5.49 -9.56
C ASP A 66 2.72 -4.07 -9.03
N TRP A 67 1.66 -3.29 -9.00
CA TRP A 67 1.67 -1.88 -8.59
C TRP A 67 0.73 -1.62 -7.44
N LYS A 68 1.05 -0.58 -6.66
CA LYS A 68 0.26 -0.15 -5.52
C LYS A 68 0.23 1.38 -5.44
N ILE A 69 -0.97 1.94 -5.44
CA ILE A 69 -1.24 3.35 -5.20
C ILE A 69 -1.63 3.50 -3.73
N THR A 70 -0.93 4.36 -3.01
CA THR A 70 -1.26 4.72 -1.63
C THR A 70 -1.63 6.19 -1.59
N ILE A 71 -2.83 6.50 -1.15
CA ILE A 71 -3.34 7.86 -0.95
C ILE A 71 -3.36 8.11 0.55
N THR A 72 -2.77 9.21 0.99
CA THR A 72 -2.70 9.57 2.41
C THR A 72 -3.16 11.00 2.59
N GLY A 73 -4.21 11.19 3.40
CA GLY A 73 -4.68 12.49 3.82
C GLY A 73 -3.65 13.19 4.70
N LEU A 74 -3.31 14.43 4.38
CA LEU A 74 -2.27 15.16 5.10
C LEU A 74 -2.74 15.70 6.45
N SER A 75 -4.04 15.94 6.61
CA SER A 75 -4.64 16.43 7.85
C SER A 75 -5.24 15.30 8.68
N SER A 76 -6.03 14.43 8.06
CA SER A 76 -6.69 13.32 8.75
C SER A 76 -5.76 12.16 9.05
N GLY A 77 -4.77 11.91 8.18
CA GLY A 77 -3.99 10.67 8.19
C GLY A 77 -4.73 9.46 7.60
N GLY A 78 -5.93 9.67 7.06
CA GLY A 78 -6.72 8.63 6.38
C GLY A 78 -5.93 8.01 5.23
N LYS A 79 -6.10 6.71 5.01
CA LYS A 79 -5.36 5.99 3.96
C LYS A 79 -6.28 5.17 3.07
N LYS A 80 -6.03 5.27 1.76
CA LYS A 80 -6.59 4.37 0.75
C LYS A 80 -5.45 3.65 0.04
N ILE A 81 -5.60 2.36 -0.17
CA ILE A 81 -4.71 1.53 -0.98
C ILE A 81 -5.51 0.97 -2.14
N ILE A 82 -4.97 1.14 -3.34
CA ILE A 82 -5.44 0.52 -4.57
C ILE A 82 -4.26 -0.23 -5.15
N ALA A 83 -4.42 -1.51 -5.45
CA ALA A 83 -3.35 -2.33 -5.98
C ALA A 83 -3.85 -3.16 -7.16
N GLY A 84 -2.93 -3.50 -8.05
CA GLY A 84 -3.24 -4.30 -9.22
C GLY A 84 -2.00 -4.86 -9.89
N LYS A 85 -2.24 -5.68 -10.91
CA LYS A 85 -1.20 -6.27 -11.76
C LYS A 85 -1.54 -6.03 -13.21
N SER A 86 -0.83 -5.10 -13.85
CA SER A 86 -1.04 -4.74 -15.26
C SER A 86 0.12 -3.90 -15.78
N ASN A 87 0.16 -3.67 -17.07
CA ASN A 87 1.03 -2.67 -17.67
C ASN A 87 0.34 -1.31 -17.83
N LYS A 88 -0.94 -1.20 -17.44
CA LYS A 88 -1.70 0.05 -17.55
C LYS A 88 -2.60 0.25 -16.34
N ILE A 89 -2.55 1.46 -15.81
CA ILE A 89 -3.47 1.98 -14.78
C ILE A 89 -4.47 2.90 -15.49
N ASN A 90 -5.75 2.70 -15.25
CA ASN A 90 -6.83 3.49 -15.85
C ASN A 90 -8.09 3.46 -14.98
N ALA A 91 -9.17 4.08 -15.41
CA ALA A 91 -10.43 4.13 -14.66
C ALA A 91 -11.00 2.76 -14.30
N ALA A 92 -10.75 1.72 -15.10
CA ALA A 92 -11.31 0.40 -14.84
C ALA A 92 -10.67 -0.32 -13.65
N ASN A 93 -9.41 0.02 -13.29
CA ASN A 93 -8.65 -0.66 -12.24
C ASN A 93 -8.15 0.26 -11.12
N SER A 94 -8.41 1.56 -11.20
CA SER A 94 -7.91 2.54 -10.22
C SER A 94 -8.96 3.56 -9.74
N MET A 95 -10.23 3.35 -10.03
CA MET A 95 -11.29 4.24 -9.61
C MET A 95 -11.40 4.29 -8.08
N TRP A 96 -11.55 5.49 -7.53
CA TRP A 96 -11.70 5.74 -6.12
C TRP A 96 -12.83 6.74 -5.85
N GLY A 97 -13.76 6.36 -5.00
CA GLY A 97 -14.94 7.14 -4.59
C GLY A 97 -14.84 7.72 -3.18
N GLY A 98 -13.64 7.98 -2.67
CA GLY A 98 -13.42 8.62 -1.36
C GLY A 98 -13.40 7.68 -0.15
N GLU A 99 -13.63 6.36 -0.34
CA GLU A 99 -13.57 5.41 0.76
C GLU A 99 -12.14 5.15 1.24
N VAL A 100 -12.01 4.84 2.53
CA VAL A 100 -10.74 4.51 3.17
C VAL A 100 -10.46 3.00 3.18
N SER A 101 -9.18 2.62 3.18
CA SER A 101 -8.73 1.27 3.54
C SER A 101 -8.42 1.17 5.02
N TYR A 102 -8.01 2.28 5.64
CA TYR A 102 -7.66 2.38 7.06
C TYR A 102 -8.13 3.71 7.63
N LEU A 103 -8.75 3.66 8.80
CA LEU A 103 -9.15 4.85 9.54
C LEU A 103 -7.92 5.71 9.94
N PRO A 104 -8.12 7.01 10.10
CA PRO A 104 -9.39 7.73 10.09
C PRO A 104 -9.95 7.98 8.68
N PHE A 105 -11.15 8.54 8.60
CA PHE A 105 -11.75 8.94 7.32
C PHE A 105 -11.06 10.19 6.75
N PHE A 106 -11.08 10.32 5.42
CA PHE A 106 -10.67 11.54 4.76
C PHE A 106 -11.63 12.70 5.09
N VAL A 107 -11.07 13.88 5.16
CA VAL A 107 -11.80 15.16 5.26
C VAL A 107 -11.53 15.99 4.00
N ASN A 108 -12.02 17.21 3.95
CA ASN A 108 -11.64 18.16 2.89
C ASN A 108 -10.18 18.57 3.12
N GLU A 109 -9.27 17.99 2.35
CA GLU A 109 -7.83 18.12 2.59
C GLU A 109 -7.00 17.83 1.33
N SER A 110 -5.72 18.21 1.39
CA SER A 110 -4.72 17.73 0.42
C SER A 110 -4.28 16.32 0.78
N CYS A 111 -4.10 15.48 -0.23
CA CYS A 111 -3.64 14.12 -0.09
C CYS A 111 -2.34 13.91 -0.87
N ALA A 112 -1.38 13.25 -0.25
CA ALA A 112 -0.23 12.71 -0.96
C ALA A 112 -0.62 11.39 -1.64
N VAL A 113 -0.29 11.27 -2.91
CA VAL A 113 -0.52 10.07 -3.72
C VAL A 113 0.82 9.48 -4.09
N ARG A 114 1.00 8.19 -3.83
CA ARG A 114 2.26 7.49 -4.09
C ARG A 114 2.00 6.20 -4.85
N LEU A 115 2.66 6.05 -6.00
CA LEU A 115 2.72 4.81 -6.76
C LEU A 115 4.03 4.09 -6.44
N THR A 116 3.95 2.80 -6.11
CA THR A 116 5.09 1.91 -5.85
C THR A 116 4.92 0.60 -6.60
N PHE A 117 6.03 -0.12 -6.80
CA PHE A 117 6.09 -1.40 -7.47
C PHE A 117 6.75 -2.44 -6.57
N ASP A 118 6.20 -3.66 -6.50
CA ASP A 118 6.72 -4.67 -5.58
C ASP A 118 8.16 -5.14 -5.93
N ALA A 119 8.50 -5.17 -7.22
CA ALA A 119 9.79 -5.65 -7.71
C ALA A 119 10.76 -4.54 -8.13
N HIS A 120 10.41 -3.26 -7.91
CA HIS A 120 11.23 -2.11 -8.30
C HIS A 120 11.27 -1.08 -7.18
N PRO A 121 12.44 -0.47 -6.93
CA PRO A 121 12.59 0.55 -5.87
C PRO A 121 11.96 1.90 -6.24
N ASP A 122 11.56 2.07 -7.49
CA ASP A 122 11.03 3.33 -7.99
C ASP A 122 9.73 3.70 -7.28
N THR A 123 9.59 4.97 -6.99
CA THR A 123 8.41 5.56 -6.37
C THR A 123 8.04 6.83 -7.11
N ILE A 124 6.78 6.93 -7.51
CA ILE A 124 6.25 8.13 -8.16
C ILE A 124 5.26 8.78 -7.22
N ASN A 125 5.37 10.09 -7.06
CA ASN A 125 4.50 10.87 -6.18
C ASN A 125 3.68 11.85 -7.00
N ASP A 126 2.44 12.06 -6.53
CA ASP A 126 1.51 13.05 -7.05
C ASP A 126 0.67 13.60 -5.89
N PHE A 127 -0.19 14.56 -6.14
CA PHE A 127 -1.06 15.18 -5.14
C PHE A 127 -2.49 15.27 -5.65
N LEU A 128 -3.41 15.23 -4.71
CA LEU A 128 -4.85 15.40 -4.95
C LEU A 128 -5.44 16.27 -3.85
N ILE A 129 -6.38 17.13 -4.20
CA ILE A 129 -7.16 17.93 -3.23
C ILE A 129 -8.56 17.35 -3.15
N ILE A 130 -8.98 16.94 -1.96
CA ILE A 130 -10.36 16.58 -1.66
C ILE A 130 -11.11 17.87 -1.31
N THR A 131 -12.01 18.28 -2.18
CA THR A 131 -12.85 19.46 -1.97
C THR A 131 -14.12 19.12 -1.21
N GLU A 132 -14.65 17.92 -1.41
CA GLU A 132 -15.80 17.39 -0.70
C GLU A 132 -15.53 15.92 -0.35
N ALA A 133 -15.30 15.69 0.94
CA ALA A 133 -15.06 14.34 1.44
C ALA A 133 -16.33 13.48 1.36
N LYS A 134 -16.14 12.17 1.26
CA LYS A 134 -17.25 11.22 1.27
C LYS A 134 -17.98 11.26 2.60
N THR A 135 -19.29 11.44 2.54
CA THR A 135 -20.18 11.30 3.70
C THR A 135 -20.58 9.84 3.88
N TYR A 136 -20.44 9.37 5.10
CA TYR A 136 -20.85 8.03 5.49
C TYR A 136 -22.14 8.15 6.29
N GLY A 137 -23.27 7.74 5.67
CA GLY A 137 -24.58 7.76 6.28
C GLY A 137 -25.56 8.74 5.62
N ASN A 138 -26.82 8.38 5.56
CA ASN A 138 -27.91 9.14 4.95
C ASN A 138 -28.59 10.08 5.96
N GLY A 139 -27.85 10.71 6.86
CA GLY A 139 -28.42 11.65 7.83
C GLY A 139 -29.21 11.02 8.98
N SER A 140 -29.37 9.69 9.02
CA SER A 140 -29.85 8.99 10.20
C SER A 140 -28.63 8.54 10.98
N GLU A 141 -28.16 9.34 11.90
CA GLU A 141 -27.16 8.93 12.87
C GLU A 141 -27.72 7.77 13.66
N VAL A 142 -27.18 6.57 13.43
CA VAL A 142 -27.38 5.47 14.36
C VAL A 142 -26.35 5.68 15.46
N ILE A 143 -26.76 6.30 16.54
CA ILE A 143 -25.94 6.40 17.75
C ILE A 143 -25.81 4.98 18.29
N ILE A 144 -24.66 4.34 18.01
CA ILE A 144 -24.37 2.97 18.49
C ILE A 144 -24.07 3.02 19.99
N ALA A 145 -23.41 4.09 20.47
CA ALA A 145 -23.20 4.35 21.88
C ALA A 145 -23.04 5.86 22.09
N ASP A 146 -23.87 6.43 22.92
CA ASP A 146 -23.74 7.77 23.46
C ASP A 146 -23.38 7.65 24.93
N PHE A 147 -22.10 7.85 25.22
CA PHE A 147 -21.58 7.79 26.61
C PHE A 147 -21.92 9.04 27.41
N GLU A 148 -22.32 10.15 26.76
CA GLU A 148 -22.67 11.39 27.41
C GLU A 148 -24.16 11.42 27.80
N ALA A 149 -25.03 10.81 27.02
CA ALA A 149 -26.45 10.71 27.29
C ALA A 149 -26.82 9.52 28.21
N GLY A 150 -25.84 8.73 28.64
CA GLY A 150 -26.03 7.54 29.44
C GLY A 150 -26.22 6.26 28.63
N TRP A 151 -26.58 5.18 29.31
CA TRP A 151 -26.68 3.84 28.73
C TRP A 151 -27.76 3.75 27.64
N ASN A 152 -27.36 3.44 26.41
CA ASN A 152 -28.32 3.15 25.35
C ASN A 152 -28.94 1.74 25.57
N PRO A 153 -30.26 1.62 25.73
CA PRO A 153 -30.90 0.34 26.00
C PRO A 153 -30.68 -0.70 24.90
N ASN A 154 -30.42 -0.27 23.65
CA ASN A 154 -30.13 -1.18 22.55
C ASN A 154 -28.77 -1.85 22.67
N PHE A 155 -27.86 -1.29 23.47
CA PHE A 155 -26.54 -1.88 23.71
C PHE A 155 -26.60 -3.07 24.66
N GLY A 156 -27.67 -3.17 25.48
CA GLY A 156 -27.88 -4.25 26.43
C GLY A 156 -28.16 -5.61 25.77
N GLU A 157 -28.61 -5.63 24.54
CA GLU A 157 -28.88 -6.88 23.82
C GLU A 157 -27.61 -7.60 23.35
N PHE A 158 -26.49 -6.86 23.19
CA PHE A 158 -25.19 -7.41 22.77
C PHE A 158 -24.32 -7.90 23.93
N PHE A 159 -24.60 -7.47 25.15
CA PHE A 159 -23.85 -7.86 26.33
C PHE A 159 -24.72 -8.70 27.24
N ASN A 160 -24.24 -9.90 27.57
CA ASN A 160 -24.90 -10.76 28.54
C ASN A 160 -25.08 -9.98 29.87
N SER A 161 -26.31 -9.90 30.34
CA SER A 161 -26.71 -9.13 31.52
C SER A 161 -25.89 -9.42 32.80
N GLY A 162 -25.12 -10.51 32.80
CA GLY A 162 -24.17 -10.87 33.85
C GLY A 162 -22.86 -10.09 33.85
N MET A 163 -22.55 -9.33 32.79
CA MET A 163 -21.31 -8.54 32.69
C MET A 163 -21.46 -7.09 33.13
N VAL A 164 -22.66 -6.60 33.31
CA VAL A 164 -22.93 -5.22 33.73
C VAL A 164 -22.92 -5.19 35.24
N ARG A 165 -21.78 -4.85 35.87
CA ARG A 165 -21.77 -4.43 37.26
C ARG A 165 -22.46 -3.06 37.36
N LYS A 166 -23.62 -3.03 38.03
CA LYS A 166 -24.13 -1.74 38.55
C LYS A 166 -23.10 -1.16 39.52
N ILE A 167 -22.61 0.00 39.17
CA ILE A 167 -21.88 0.87 40.11
C ILE A 167 -22.89 1.61 40.96
#